data_b519140c299f5ef574d83106a68889b9
#
_entry.id   b519140c299f5ef574d83106a68889b9
#
_cell.length_a   1.000
_cell.length_b   1.000
_cell.length_c   1.000
_cell.angle_alpha   90.00
_cell.angle_beta   90.00
_cell.angle_gamma   90.00
#
_symmetry.space_group_name_H-M   'P 1'
#
loop_
_entity.id
_entity.type
_entity.pdbx_description
1 polymer ?
#
loop_
_entity_poly.entity_id
_entity_poly.type
_entity_poly.pdbx_seq_one_letter_code
_entity_poly.pdbx_strand_id
1 'polypeptide(L)'
;DGLLSTKSGSNHCKPQKGATKSSVQTDGVDGIDNSFGSNLIKVIGTLAPNPSAEISTALTEGSFTIMLRMEKVEDKPEQSGIKTSLYGGAKFEALIPDCKATPTEVNCSAPKFDGSDMWPVLPELLSNPTDINSAKVQFPDSYVTGGTWVSGSQGDLNLSLSISGYSLALKI
;
A
#
# COMPACT_ATOMS: atom_id res chain seq x y z
N ASP A 1 -21.25 2.79 -6.83
CA ASP A 1 -22.43 3.63 -7.06
C ASP A 1 -23.75 2.92 -6.68
N GLY A 2 -23.69 1.63 -6.33
CA GLY A 2 -24.85 0.83 -5.96
C GLY A 2 -25.69 0.32 -7.15
N LEU A 3 -25.20 0.47 -8.37
CA LEU A 3 -25.85 0.02 -9.60
C LEU A 3 -24.98 -1.01 -10.31
N LEU A 4 -25.57 -2.09 -10.79
CA LEU A 4 -24.87 -3.08 -11.61
C LEU A 4 -24.81 -2.60 -13.08
N SER A 5 -23.62 -2.24 -13.53
CA SER A 5 -23.37 -1.81 -14.91
C SER A 5 -22.91 -2.99 -15.77
N THR A 6 -23.65 -3.27 -16.84
CA THR A 6 -23.34 -4.32 -17.80
C THR A 6 -23.19 -3.76 -19.21
N LYS A 7 -22.49 -4.47 -20.11
CA LYS A 7 -22.30 -4.03 -21.51
C LYS A 7 -23.61 -3.78 -22.28
N SER A 8 -24.65 -4.50 -21.91
CA SER A 8 -26.00 -4.43 -22.52
C SER A 8 -26.97 -3.61 -21.69
N GLY A 9 -26.59 -3.21 -20.47
CA GLY A 9 -27.43 -2.43 -19.58
C GLY A 9 -27.41 -0.93 -19.88
N SER A 10 -28.33 -0.21 -19.29
CA SER A 10 -28.40 1.25 -19.32
C SER A 10 -27.78 1.92 -18.08
N ASN A 11 -27.40 1.12 -17.08
CA ASN A 11 -26.88 1.58 -15.79
C ASN A 11 -25.37 1.78 -15.85
N HIS A 12 -24.91 2.68 -16.67
CA HIS A 12 -23.52 3.07 -16.75
C HIS A 12 -23.40 4.57 -17.04
N CYS A 13 -22.30 5.16 -16.65
CA CYS A 13 -22.02 6.55 -16.98
C CYS A 13 -22.06 6.75 -18.49
N LYS A 14 -22.75 7.80 -18.94
CA LYS A 14 -22.78 8.14 -20.37
C LYS A 14 -21.36 8.47 -20.82
N PRO A 15 -20.83 7.79 -21.85
CA PRO A 15 -19.53 8.13 -22.41
C PRO A 15 -19.49 9.59 -22.84
N GLN A 16 -18.34 10.22 -22.70
CA GLN A 16 -18.15 11.57 -23.23
C GLN A 16 -18.39 11.59 -24.74
N LYS A 17 -18.84 12.75 -25.27
CA LYS A 17 -19.07 12.93 -26.71
C LYS A 17 -17.82 12.55 -27.51
N GLY A 18 -17.96 11.62 -28.43
CA GLY A 18 -16.84 11.10 -29.25
C GLY A 18 -16.16 9.85 -28.69
N ALA A 19 -16.53 9.39 -27.51
CA ALA A 19 -16.02 8.13 -26.96
C ALA A 19 -16.59 6.93 -27.72
N THR A 20 -15.78 5.87 -27.87
CA THR A 20 -16.21 4.62 -28.51
C THR A 20 -17.01 3.74 -27.54
N LYS A 21 -17.79 2.79 -28.07
CA LYS A 21 -18.52 1.81 -27.22
C LYS A 21 -17.59 0.98 -26.33
N SER A 22 -16.31 0.83 -26.70
CA SER A 22 -15.30 0.14 -25.94
C SER A 22 -14.86 0.90 -24.68
N SER A 23 -15.18 2.19 -24.58
CA SER A 23 -14.89 3.01 -23.39
C SER A 23 -15.93 2.86 -22.27
N VAL A 24 -17.03 2.13 -22.51
CA VAL A 24 -18.00 1.81 -21.46
C VAL A 24 -17.38 0.85 -20.45
N GLN A 25 -17.28 1.28 -19.23
CA GLN A 25 -16.79 0.45 -18.14
C GLN A 25 -17.94 -0.38 -17.58
N THR A 26 -17.65 -1.63 -17.24
CA THR A 26 -18.60 -2.55 -16.62
C THR A 26 -18.06 -2.95 -15.26
N ASP A 27 -18.98 -3.17 -14.32
CA ASP A 27 -18.62 -3.62 -12.99
C ASP A 27 -17.99 -5.01 -13.01
N GLY A 28 -17.26 -5.32 -11.96
CA GLY A 28 -16.77 -6.65 -11.67
C GLY A 28 -17.86 -7.56 -11.11
N VAL A 29 -17.42 -8.65 -10.48
CA VAL A 29 -18.31 -9.60 -9.81
C VAL A 29 -19.15 -8.88 -8.76
N ASP A 30 -20.45 -9.20 -8.72
CA ASP A 30 -21.43 -8.64 -7.78
C ASP A 30 -21.62 -7.11 -7.85
N GLY A 31 -21.34 -6.51 -8.99
CA GLY A 31 -21.53 -5.05 -9.19
C GLY A 31 -20.46 -4.19 -8.51
N ILE A 32 -19.31 -4.75 -8.21
CA ILE A 32 -18.20 -3.98 -7.63
C ILE A 32 -17.56 -3.10 -8.69
N ASP A 33 -17.59 -1.79 -8.48
CA ASP A 33 -16.88 -0.82 -9.30
C ASP A 33 -15.36 -1.02 -9.16
N ASN A 34 -14.73 -1.53 -10.20
CA ASN A 34 -13.28 -1.77 -10.21
C ASN A 34 -12.59 -1.06 -11.37
N SER A 35 -12.76 0.25 -11.44
CA SER A 35 -12.05 1.09 -12.44
C SER A 35 -10.53 0.98 -12.32
N PHE A 36 -10.04 0.91 -11.09
CA PHE A 36 -8.61 0.73 -10.81
C PHE A 36 -8.10 -0.60 -11.37
N GLY A 37 -8.75 -1.71 -11.02
CA GLY A 37 -8.35 -3.04 -11.49
C GLY A 37 -8.50 -3.21 -13.00
N SER A 38 -9.58 -2.71 -13.58
CA SER A 38 -9.86 -2.90 -15.00
C SER A 38 -9.00 -2.01 -15.92
N ASN A 39 -8.56 -0.85 -15.48
CA ASN A 39 -7.80 0.10 -16.29
C ASN A 39 -6.33 0.19 -15.88
N LEU A 40 -6.06 0.50 -14.61
CA LEU A 40 -4.70 0.76 -14.17
C LEU A 40 -3.85 -0.51 -14.12
N ILE A 41 -4.41 -1.65 -13.69
CA ILE A 41 -3.65 -2.92 -13.65
C ILE A 41 -3.25 -3.37 -15.06
N LYS A 42 -4.06 -3.11 -16.08
CA LYS A 42 -3.67 -3.40 -17.47
C LYS A 42 -2.50 -2.55 -17.96
N VAL A 43 -2.48 -1.27 -17.57
CA VAL A 43 -1.37 -0.37 -17.90
C VAL A 43 -0.11 -0.79 -17.14
N ILE A 44 -0.23 -1.07 -15.85
CA ILE A 44 0.88 -1.58 -15.03
C ILE A 44 1.40 -2.91 -15.59
N GLY A 45 0.51 -3.83 -15.97
CA GLY A 45 0.90 -5.12 -16.53
C GLY A 45 1.63 -5.07 -17.89
N THR A 46 1.50 -3.96 -18.65
CA THR A 46 2.31 -3.71 -19.83
C THR A 46 3.69 -3.15 -19.49
N LEU A 47 3.80 -2.38 -18.42
CA LEU A 47 5.05 -1.76 -17.96
C LEU A 47 5.86 -2.71 -17.05
N ALA A 48 5.17 -3.52 -16.27
CA ALA A 48 5.72 -4.54 -15.37
C ALA A 48 4.98 -5.87 -15.63
N PRO A 49 5.52 -6.76 -16.44
CA PRO A 49 4.83 -8.00 -16.85
C PRO A 49 4.44 -8.91 -15.69
N ASN A 50 5.12 -8.81 -14.56
CA ASN A 50 4.83 -9.60 -13.36
C ASN A 50 4.95 -8.77 -12.08
N PRO A 51 4.08 -7.76 -11.88
CA PRO A 51 4.21 -6.83 -10.76
C PRO A 51 4.11 -7.53 -9.39
N SER A 52 3.32 -8.59 -9.26
CA SER A 52 3.21 -9.35 -8.01
C SER A 52 4.52 -10.04 -7.64
N ALA A 53 5.21 -10.64 -8.61
CA ALA A 53 6.50 -11.27 -8.36
C ALA A 53 7.58 -10.23 -8.04
N GLU A 54 7.59 -9.10 -8.73
CA GLU A 54 8.53 -7.99 -8.47
C GLU A 54 8.33 -7.40 -7.07
N ILE A 55 7.08 -7.16 -6.67
CA ILE A 55 6.75 -6.70 -5.30
C ILE A 55 7.18 -7.74 -4.26
N SER A 56 6.87 -9.02 -4.49
CA SER A 56 7.27 -10.10 -3.59
C SER A 56 8.79 -10.20 -3.47
N THR A 57 9.51 -10.11 -4.58
CA THR A 57 10.97 -10.10 -4.58
C THR A 57 11.51 -8.89 -3.82
N ALA A 58 11.00 -7.70 -4.08
CA ALA A 58 11.43 -6.48 -3.41
C ALA A 58 11.19 -6.51 -1.89
N LEU A 59 10.09 -7.12 -1.44
CA LEU A 59 9.82 -7.35 -0.02
C LEU A 59 10.81 -8.36 0.57
N THR A 60 11.00 -9.52 -0.07
CA THR A 60 11.87 -10.59 0.44
C THR A 60 13.35 -10.20 0.43
N GLU A 61 13.77 -9.39 -0.52
CA GLU A 61 15.13 -8.84 -0.60
C GLU A 61 15.35 -7.62 0.29
N GLY A 62 14.30 -7.10 0.93
CA GLY A 62 14.40 -5.95 1.80
C GLY A 62 14.53 -4.61 1.09
N SER A 63 14.08 -4.50 -0.15
CA SER A 63 14.14 -3.24 -0.91
C SER A 63 13.17 -2.19 -0.37
N PHE A 64 12.03 -2.62 0.13
CA PHE A 64 11.06 -1.79 0.84
C PHE A 64 10.14 -2.63 1.74
N THR A 65 9.43 -1.97 2.64
CA THR A 65 8.30 -2.56 3.38
C THR A 65 7.30 -1.49 3.79
N ILE A 66 6.11 -1.92 4.18
CA ILE A 66 5.09 -1.06 4.79
C ILE A 66 4.88 -1.55 6.22
N MET A 67 4.94 -0.62 7.16
CA MET A 67 4.78 -0.91 8.58
C MET A 67 3.61 -0.13 9.15
N LEU A 68 2.81 -0.78 9.98
CA LEU A 68 1.74 -0.16 10.75
C LEU A 68 2.11 -0.21 12.24
N ARG A 69 2.15 0.95 12.88
CA ARG A 69 2.24 1.05 14.34
C ARG A 69 0.87 1.34 14.89
N MET A 70 0.35 0.41 15.65
CA MET A 70 -0.94 0.54 16.32
C MET A 70 -0.73 0.72 17.82
N GLU A 71 -1.41 1.70 18.40
CA GLU A 71 -1.34 1.98 19.83
C GLU A 71 -2.59 1.44 20.52
N LYS A 72 -2.40 0.83 21.71
CA LYS A 72 -3.47 0.31 22.56
C LYS A 72 -4.27 -0.83 21.93
N VAL A 73 -3.68 -1.63 21.05
CA VAL A 73 -4.31 -2.84 20.54
C VAL A 73 -4.36 -3.89 21.64
N GLU A 74 -5.53 -4.48 21.83
CA GLU A 74 -5.79 -5.57 22.76
C GLU A 74 -6.28 -6.79 21.96
N ASP A 75 -6.19 -7.97 22.57
CA ASP A 75 -6.74 -9.21 21.97
C ASP A 75 -8.27 -9.26 22.17
N LYS A 76 -8.97 -8.44 21.39
CA LYS A 76 -10.44 -8.32 21.41
C LYS A 76 -10.97 -8.23 19.98
N PRO A 77 -12.07 -8.90 19.67
CA PRO A 77 -12.67 -8.85 18.34
C PRO A 77 -13.31 -7.50 18.00
N GLU A 78 -13.66 -6.70 19.01
CA GLU A 78 -14.25 -5.37 18.88
C GLU A 78 -13.44 -4.37 19.74
N GLN A 79 -12.91 -3.34 19.10
CA GLN A 79 -12.11 -2.32 19.77
C GLN A 79 -12.16 -0.99 19.00
N SER A 80 -12.36 0.12 19.71
CA SER A 80 -12.36 1.48 19.14
C SER A 80 -11.21 2.32 19.68
N GLY A 81 -10.94 3.45 19.02
CA GLY A 81 -9.94 4.42 19.48
C GLY A 81 -8.50 3.94 19.35
N ILE A 82 -8.23 3.06 18.40
CA ILE A 82 -6.89 2.65 18.05
C ILE A 82 -6.27 3.77 17.20
N LYS A 83 -5.11 4.27 17.62
CA LYS A 83 -4.33 5.18 16.80
C LYS A 83 -3.34 4.37 15.98
N THR A 84 -3.43 4.49 14.67
CA THR A 84 -2.53 3.79 13.75
C THR A 84 -1.71 4.79 12.96
N SER A 85 -0.41 4.55 12.88
CA SER A 85 0.53 5.30 12.03
C SER A 85 1.10 4.36 10.98
N LEU A 86 1.20 4.85 9.73
CA LEU A 86 1.80 4.11 8.63
C LEU A 86 3.19 4.64 8.34
N TYR A 87 4.13 3.73 8.16
CA TYR A 87 5.52 4.01 7.81
C TYR A 87 5.91 3.21 6.58
N GLY A 88 6.78 3.78 5.74
CA GLY A 88 7.52 3.03 4.73
C GLY A 88 8.90 2.67 5.26
N GLY A 89 9.31 1.44 5.04
CA GLY A 89 10.69 1.02 5.28
C GLY A 89 11.57 1.38 4.08
N ALA A 90 12.72 1.99 4.35
CA ALA A 90 13.78 2.15 3.36
C ALA A 90 14.49 0.81 3.12
N LYS A 91 15.46 0.80 2.20
CA LYS A 91 16.25 -0.40 1.95
C LYS A 91 16.82 -0.97 3.23
N PHE A 92 16.62 -2.25 3.50
CA PHE A 92 16.98 -2.92 4.75
C PHE A 92 18.48 -2.79 5.10
N GLU A 93 19.33 -2.82 4.10
CA GLU A 93 20.79 -2.63 4.24
C GLU A 93 21.21 -1.18 4.50
N ALA A 94 20.29 -0.19 4.45
CA ALA A 94 20.66 1.23 4.48
C ALA A 94 21.27 1.70 5.81
N LEU A 95 21.04 0.97 6.90
CA LEU A 95 21.64 1.28 8.20
C LEU A 95 23.10 0.86 8.33
N ILE A 96 23.59 -0.05 7.48
CA ILE A 96 24.95 -0.57 7.53
C ILE A 96 25.65 -0.27 6.21
N PRO A 97 26.62 0.65 6.20
CA PRO A 97 27.26 1.12 4.96
C PRO A 97 28.05 0.03 4.22
N ASP A 98 28.54 -0.98 4.92
CA ASP A 98 29.38 -2.03 4.34
C ASP A 98 29.02 -3.43 4.85
N CYS A 99 27.93 -3.95 4.30
CA CYS A 99 27.49 -5.31 4.59
C CYS A 99 28.45 -6.41 4.07
N LYS A 100 29.35 -6.09 3.16
CA LYS A 100 30.37 -7.04 2.70
C LYS A 100 31.47 -7.26 3.76
N ALA A 101 31.79 -6.19 4.51
CA ALA A 101 32.76 -6.27 5.61
C ALA A 101 32.13 -6.86 6.89
N THR A 102 30.83 -6.66 7.10
CA THR A 102 30.10 -7.11 8.30
C THR A 102 28.84 -7.92 7.96
N PRO A 103 28.96 -9.08 7.29
CA PRO A 103 27.79 -9.84 6.82
C PRO A 103 26.94 -10.48 7.92
N THR A 104 27.43 -10.48 9.16
CA THR A 104 26.72 -11.03 10.34
C THR A 104 25.83 -10.02 11.03
N GLU A 105 25.92 -8.74 10.67
CA GLU A 105 25.05 -7.72 11.22
C GLU A 105 23.59 -7.94 10.79
N VAL A 106 22.64 -7.55 11.65
CA VAL A 106 21.21 -7.86 11.50
C VAL A 106 20.67 -7.41 10.14
N ASN A 107 21.06 -6.23 9.70
CA ASN A 107 20.51 -5.65 8.46
C ASN A 107 21.35 -5.98 7.20
N CYS A 108 22.32 -6.87 7.29
CA CYS A 108 23.12 -7.33 6.16
C CYS A 108 22.63 -8.64 5.55
N SER A 109 21.65 -9.28 6.17
CA SER A 109 20.92 -10.44 5.63
C SER A 109 19.56 -9.99 5.09
N ALA A 110 18.92 -10.83 4.28
CA ALA A 110 17.54 -10.60 3.90
C ALA A 110 16.63 -10.54 5.15
N PRO A 111 15.53 -9.78 5.11
CA PRO A 111 14.58 -9.74 6.21
C PRO A 111 14.06 -11.11 6.56
N LYS A 112 13.87 -11.39 7.84
CA LYS A 112 13.37 -12.66 8.35
C LYS A 112 11.87 -12.66 8.61
N PHE A 113 11.30 -11.47 8.81
CA PHE A 113 9.88 -11.27 9.18
C PHE A 113 9.46 -12.03 10.43
N ASP A 114 10.38 -12.24 11.37
CA ASP A 114 10.20 -12.96 12.63
C ASP A 114 10.06 -12.02 13.86
N GLY A 115 9.97 -10.72 13.61
CA GLY A 115 9.91 -9.70 14.64
C GLY A 115 11.26 -9.19 15.14
N SER A 116 12.37 -9.74 14.65
CA SER A 116 13.73 -9.29 15.00
C SER A 116 14.30 -8.25 14.03
N ASP A 117 13.63 -8.05 12.89
CA ASP A 117 14.08 -7.13 11.86
C ASP A 117 13.97 -5.67 12.31
N MET A 118 15.00 -4.90 12.00
CA MET A 118 15.06 -3.45 12.27
C MET A 118 15.06 -2.70 10.94
N TRP A 119 13.90 -2.21 10.54
CA TRP A 119 13.74 -1.48 9.31
C TRP A 119 14.01 0.02 9.50
N PRO A 120 14.87 0.63 8.67
CA PRO A 120 14.98 2.08 8.63
C PRO A 120 13.70 2.67 8.06
N VAL A 121 13.16 3.71 8.71
CA VAL A 121 11.98 4.42 8.22
C VAL A 121 12.38 5.44 7.18
N LEU A 122 11.59 5.56 6.11
CA LEU A 122 11.74 6.58 5.09
C LEU A 122 11.50 7.97 5.70
N PRO A 123 12.52 8.87 5.75
CA PRO A 123 12.39 10.17 6.41
C PRO A 123 11.33 11.07 5.75
N GLU A 124 11.09 10.92 4.45
CA GLU A 124 10.08 11.67 3.70
C GLU A 124 8.65 11.35 4.12
N LEU A 125 8.42 10.23 4.82
CA LEU A 125 7.12 9.88 5.39
C LEU A 125 6.93 10.40 6.82
N LEU A 126 7.90 11.13 7.34
CA LEU A 126 7.83 11.81 8.63
C LEU A 126 7.64 13.32 8.41
N SER A 127 6.84 13.97 9.25
CA SER A 127 6.71 15.44 9.29
C SER A 127 7.97 16.09 9.85
N ASN A 128 8.60 15.40 10.80
CA ASN A 128 9.94 15.71 11.31
C ASN A 128 10.82 14.47 11.12
N PRO A 129 11.83 14.50 10.22
CA PRO A 129 12.67 13.34 9.91
C PRO A 129 13.43 12.74 11.10
N THR A 130 13.57 13.48 12.20
CA THR A 130 14.25 13.03 13.42
C THR A 130 13.29 12.50 14.50
N ASP A 131 11.98 12.56 14.26
CA ASP A 131 10.96 12.09 15.19
C ASP A 131 10.09 11.00 14.58
N ILE A 132 10.32 9.77 15.00
CA ILE A 132 9.55 8.59 14.57
C ILE A 132 8.06 8.70 14.86
N ASN A 133 7.64 9.51 15.82
CA ASN A 133 6.22 9.67 16.15
C ASN A 133 5.50 10.68 15.24
N SER A 134 6.23 11.32 14.34
CA SER A 134 5.72 12.33 13.42
C SER A 134 5.29 11.78 12.06
N ALA A 135 4.78 10.54 11.99
CA ALA A 135 4.29 9.96 10.75
C ALA A 135 3.28 10.90 10.05
N LYS A 136 3.47 11.12 8.76
CA LYS A 136 2.56 11.94 7.94
C LYS A 136 1.21 11.26 7.71
N VAL A 137 1.21 9.93 7.66
CA VAL A 137 0.00 9.14 7.45
C VAL A 137 -0.44 8.55 8.78
N GLN A 138 -1.58 9.01 9.25
CA GLN A 138 -2.15 8.58 10.53
C GLN A 138 -3.63 8.26 10.36
N PHE A 139 -4.11 7.27 11.09
CA PHE A 139 -5.50 6.85 11.17
C PHE A 139 -5.94 6.98 12.65
N PRO A 140 -6.36 8.20 13.06
CA PRO A 140 -6.63 8.49 14.47
C PRO A 140 -7.87 7.76 15.02
N ASP A 141 -8.81 7.43 14.13
CA ASP A 141 -10.10 6.83 14.47
C ASP A 141 -10.20 5.38 13.98
N SER A 142 -9.08 4.70 13.84
CA SER A 142 -9.09 3.31 13.44
C SER A 142 -9.66 2.41 14.54
N TYR A 143 -10.20 1.28 14.15
CA TYR A 143 -10.88 0.35 15.03
C TYR A 143 -10.72 -1.10 14.58
N VAL A 144 -11.08 -2.03 15.44
CA VAL A 144 -11.21 -3.45 15.10
C VAL A 144 -12.69 -3.83 15.20
N THR A 145 -13.19 -4.54 14.20
CA THR A 145 -14.52 -5.15 14.22
C THR A 145 -14.47 -6.54 13.61
N GLY A 146 -15.08 -7.51 14.27
CA GLY A 146 -15.00 -8.92 13.88
C GLY A 146 -13.56 -9.44 13.77
N GLY A 147 -12.62 -8.91 14.56
CA GLY A 147 -11.19 -9.26 14.50
C GLY A 147 -10.44 -8.64 13.31
N THR A 148 -11.07 -7.77 12.51
CA THR A 148 -10.47 -7.09 11.38
C THR A 148 -10.20 -5.63 11.72
N TRP A 149 -8.97 -5.17 11.49
CA TRP A 149 -8.63 -3.75 11.62
C TRP A 149 -9.21 -2.95 10.45
N VAL A 150 -9.79 -1.80 10.77
CA VAL A 150 -10.35 -0.84 9.82
C VAL A 150 -9.72 0.53 10.07
N SER A 151 -9.30 1.19 9.00
CA SER A 151 -8.63 2.49 9.06
C SER A 151 -9.50 3.63 9.64
N GLY A 152 -10.81 3.47 9.62
CA GLY A 152 -11.75 4.53 10.00
C GLY A 152 -11.84 5.64 8.96
N SER A 153 -12.20 6.84 9.39
CA SER A 153 -12.21 8.02 8.51
C SER A 153 -10.81 8.57 8.32
N GLN A 154 -10.34 8.50 7.09
CA GLN A 154 -9.30 9.30 6.44
C GLN A 154 -7.89 9.40 7.06
N GLY A 155 -6.97 8.73 6.42
CA GLY A 155 -5.65 9.32 6.18
C GLY A 155 -5.51 9.53 4.67
N ASP A 156 -5.14 10.72 4.24
CA ASP A 156 -4.66 10.90 2.86
C ASP A 156 -3.37 10.11 2.69
N LEU A 157 -3.44 8.99 1.99
CA LEU A 157 -2.28 8.16 1.70
C LEU A 157 -1.68 8.57 0.36
N ASN A 158 -0.53 9.21 0.41
CA ASN A 158 0.30 9.42 -0.78
C ASN A 158 1.40 8.34 -0.79
N LEU A 159 1.24 7.32 -1.60
CA LEU A 159 2.21 6.24 -1.76
C LEU A 159 3.01 6.48 -3.04
N SER A 160 4.32 6.53 -2.92
CA SER A 160 5.23 6.53 -4.06
C SER A 160 5.91 5.17 -4.14
N LEU A 161 5.58 4.40 -5.16
CA LEU A 161 6.17 3.09 -5.41
C LEU A 161 7.11 3.18 -6.61
N SER A 162 8.31 2.63 -6.49
CA SER A 162 9.21 2.45 -7.62
C SER A 162 9.21 0.98 -8.01
N ILE A 163 8.69 0.67 -9.20
CA ILE A 163 8.63 -0.69 -9.74
C ILE A 163 9.34 -0.69 -11.09
N SER A 164 10.36 -1.53 -11.25
CA SER A 164 11.12 -1.67 -12.49
C SER A 164 11.62 -0.34 -13.08
N GLY A 165 12.02 0.61 -12.23
CA GLY A 165 12.48 1.94 -12.64
C GLY A 165 11.37 2.96 -12.95
N TYR A 166 10.12 2.58 -12.84
CA TYR A 166 8.97 3.48 -12.95
C TYR A 166 8.51 3.95 -11.56
N SER A 167 8.25 5.24 -11.42
CA SER A 167 7.68 5.81 -10.19
C SER A 167 6.17 5.93 -10.34
N LEU A 168 5.43 5.28 -9.46
CA LEU A 168 3.98 5.35 -9.36
C LEU A 168 3.62 6.11 -8.09
N ALA A 169 2.98 7.26 -8.23
CA ALA A 169 2.42 8.00 -7.11
C ALA A 169 0.92 7.69 -6.99
N LEU A 170 0.53 7.09 -5.88
CA LEU A 170 -0.87 6.81 -5.55
C LEU A 170 -1.32 7.78 -4.45
N LYS A 171 -2.42 8.46 -4.68
CA LYS A 171 -3.14 9.21 -3.65
C LYS A 171 -4.46 8.48 -3.38
N ILE A 172 -4.64 8.02 -2.17
CA ILE A 172 -5.85 7.33 -1.71
C ILE A 172 -6.50 8.18 -0.63
#